data_6cb77bed27d73e801a53d9f577da8ae0
#
_entry.id   6cb77bed27d73e801a53d9f577da8ae0
#
_cell.length_a   1.000
_cell.length_b   1.000
_cell.length_c   1.000
_cell.angle_alpha   90.00
_cell.angle_beta   90.00
_cell.angle_gamma   90.00
#
_symmetry.space_group_name_H-M   'P 1'
#
loop_
_entity.id
_entity.type
_entity.pdbx_description
1 polymer ?
#
loop_
_entity_poly.entity_id
_entity_poly.type
_entity_poly.pdbx_seq_one_letter_code
_entity_poly.pdbx_strand_id
1 'polypeptide(L)'
;MTLGETIKYYRTQLNLSQTELGDRIGVSRQAVTKWETDTGIPDINNIQTLAKVFHISIDTLLSHEHVQSLYKSKIEYDLAQPMDFDINLSTLGDVLIEGYEGEKLIITLSSSIYKDLQKDFKIKLDENKARFDIDLETKEYVTKDQRRDVNILILLPMQYIHKLECNVLPTSMSVSHIQSDSIELDIKTSLLDLLDIHGHIEIDCNIDMVITIDAVHGKLDLNSVRCSSQLNITSSCLFNTITKGIKTKIIYEGNLDEKSDNQIELNGIMSELVVNYLDLILRI
;
A
#
# COMPACT_ATOMS: atom_id res chain seq x y z
N MET A 1 -21.73 10.25 -1.86
CA MET A 1 -22.00 9.62 -0.55
C MET A 1 -21.74 10.66 0.52
N THR A 2 -22.47 10.60 1.63
CA THR A 2 -22.13 11.39 2.81
C THR A 2 -20.89 10.78 3.49
N LEU A 3 -20.26 11.52 4.40
CA LEU A 3 -19.16 10.98 5.21
C LEU A 3 -19.59 9.72 5.96
N GLY A 4 -20.80 9.68 6.50
CA GLY A 4 -21.34 8.52 7.20
C GLY A 4 -21.51 7.30 6.30
N GLU A 5 -22.03 7.49 5.09
CA GLU A 5 -22.11 6.43 4.09
C GLU A 5 -20.73 5.91 3.69
N THR A 6 -19.73 6.80 3.57
CA THR A 6 -18.34 6.44 3.26
C THR A 6 -17.74 5.60 4.39
N ILE A 7 -17.90 6.01 5.65
CA ILE A 7 -17.45 5.26 6.82
C ILE A 7 -18.09 3.87 6.84
N LYS A 8 -19.41 3.79 6.64
CA LYS A 8 -20.12 2.51 6.59
C LYS A 8 -19.63 1.62 5.46
N TYR A 9 -19.36 2.18 4.28
CA TYR A 9 -18.86 1.47 3.12
C TYR A 9 -17.52 0.81 3.45
N TYR A 10 -16.51 1.59 3.86
CA TYR A 10 -15.17 1.02 4.15
C TYR A 10 -15.18 0.04 5.31
N ARG A 11 -15.97 0.28 6.36
CA ARG A 11 -16.14 -0.68 7.44
C ARG A 11 -16.66 -2.03 6.94
N THR A 12 -17.67 -2.02 6.07
CA THR A 12 -18.25 -3.25 5.52
C THR A 12 -17.31 -3.96 4.55
N GLN A 13 -16.48 -3.23 3.80
CA GLN A 13 -15.43 -3.83 2.96
C GLN A 13 -14.39 -4.59 3.79
N LEU A 14 -14.07 -4.09 4.98
CA LEU A 14 -13.17 -4.76 5.92
C LEU A 14 -13.88 -5.83 6.78
N ASN A 15 -15.14 -6.16 6.48
CA ASN A 15 -15.96 -7.11 7.25
C ASN A 15 -16.08 -6.78 8.76
N LEU A 16 -15.91 -5.51 9.14
CA LEU A 16 -15.99 -5.08 10.53
C LEU A 16 -17.43 -4.78 10.94
N SER A 17 -17.81 -5.18 12.16
CA SER A 17 -19.01 -4.66 12.83
C SER A 17 -18.77 -3.23 13.31
N GLN A 18 -19.85 -2.48 13.61
CA GLN A 18 -19.72 -1.15 14.22
C GLN A 18 -18.98 -1.17 15.58
N THR A 19 -19.09 -2.27 16.31
CA THR A 19 -18.38 -2.46 17.58
C THR A 19 -16.89 -2.63 17.33
N GLU A 20 -16.50 -3.52 16.42
CA GLU A 20 -15.10 -3.77 16.07
C GLU A 20 -14.42 -2.53 15.49
N LEU A 21 -15.13 -1.75 14.64
CA LEU A 21 -14.59 -0.46 14.20
C LEU A 21 -14.40 0.49 15.37
N GLY A 22 -15.41 0.59 16.26
CA GLY A 22 -15.33 1.44 17.46
C GLY A 22 -14.13 1.07 18.34
N ASP A 23 -13.93 -0.22 18.58
CA ASP A 23 -12.79 -0.73 19.37
C ASP A 23 -11.44 -0.40 18.72
N ARG A 24 -11.32 -0.51 17.38
CA ARG A 24 -10.08 -0.20 16.65
C ARG A 24 -9.69 1.28 16.68
N ILE A 25 -10.67 2.18 16.74
CA ILE A 25 -10.44 3.63 16.73
C ILE A 25 -10.64 4.30 18.09
N GLY A 26 -10.89 3.49 19.15
CA GLY A 26 -11.00 3.98 20.53
C GLY A 26 -12.30 4.74 20.82
N VAL A 27 -13.42 4.41 20.15
CA VAL A 27 -14.72 5.06 20.36
C VAL A 27 -15.81 4.04 20.62
N SER A 28 -16.94 4.51 21.16
CA SER A 28 -18.09 3.64 21.37
C SER A 28 -18.78 3.25 20.06
N ARG A 29 -19.42 2.06 20.01
CA ARG A 29 -20.31 1.66 18.93
C ARG A 29 -21.34 2.75 18.58
N GLN A 30 -21.87 3.46 19.60
CA GLN A 30 -22.85 4.51 19.42
C GLN A 30 -22.28 5.71 18.63
N ALA A 31 -21.00 6.04 18.81
CA ALA A 31 -20.32 7.07 18.03
C ALA A 31 -20.26 6.66 16.56
N VAL A 32 -19.82 5.43 16.27
CA VAL A 32 -19.80 4.88 14.91
C VAL A 32 -21.19 4.90 14.28
N THR A 33 -22.21 4.45 15.02
CA THR A 33 -23.61 4.51 14.55
C THR A 33 -24.04 5.92 14.19
N LYS A 34 -23.74 6.93 15.03
CA LYS A 34 -24.06 8.33 14.76
C LYS A 34 -23.38 8.83 13.49
N TRP A 35 -22.14 8.47 13.28
CA TRP A 35 -21.40 8.87 12.10
C TRP A 35 -21.98 8.23 10.84
N GLU A 36 -22.23 6.92 10.84
CA GLU A 36 -22.80 6.18 9.71
C GLU A 36 -24.24 6.58 9.34
N THR A 37 -24.92 7.25 10.24
CA THR A 37 -26.28 7.78 10.03
C THR A 37 -26.33 9.30 9.86
N ASP A 38 -25.15 9.95 9.73
CA ASP A 38 -25.00 11.40 9.60
C ASP A 38 -25.66 12.21 10.74
N THR A 39 -25.90 11.58 11.90
CA THR A 39 -26.43 12.23 13.10
C THR A 39 -25.33 12.79 14.02
N GLY A 40 -24.07 12.61 13.63
CA GLY A 40 -22.87 13.16 14.23
C GLY A 40 -21.72 13.14 13.23
N ILE A 41 -20.71 13.96 13.49
CA ILE A 41 -19.50 14.06 12.65
C ILE A 41 -18.30 13.64 13.52
N PRO A 42 -17.37 12.79 13.01
CA PRO A 42 -16.11 12.51 13.70
C PRO A 42 -15.29 13.78 13.85
N ASP A 43 -14.59 13.95 14.96
CA ASP A 43 -13.57 14.98 15.07
C ASP A 43 -12.35 14.67 14.19
N ILE A 44 -11.42 15.63 14.10
CA ILE A 44 -10.26 15.51 13.19
C ILE A 44 -9.36 14.31 13.54
N ASN A 45 -9.21 13.97 14.81
CA ASN A 45 -8.39 12.84 15.24
C ASN A 45 -9.06 11.52 14.84
N ASN A 46 -10.38 11.43 15.00
CA ASN A 46 -11.16 10.28 14.55
C ASN A 46 -11.15 10.13 13.02
N ILE A 47 -11.21 11.25 12.27
CA ILE A 47 -11.07 11.24 10.80
C ILE A 47 -9.71 10.68 10.39
N GLN A 48 -8.63 11.13 11.02
CA GLN A 48 -7.29 10.61 10.74
C GLN A 48 -7.17 9.12 11.07
N THR A 49 -7.75 8.69 12.20
CA THR A 49 -7.71 7.29 12.62
C THR A 49 -8.57 6.41 11.71
N LEU A 50 -9.75 6.87 11.30
CA LEU A 50 -10.59 6.20 10.32
C LEU A 50 -9.88 6.02 8.97
N ALA A 51 -9.23 7.06 8.46
CA ALA A 51 -8.47 7.00 7.22
C ALA A 51 -7.36 5.95 7.31
N LYS A 52 -6.64 5.89 8.45
CA LYS A 52 -5.63 4.85 8.71
C LYS A 52 -6.22 3.44 8.77
N VAL A 53 -7.31 3.24 9.51
CA VAL A 53 -7.98 1.94 9.63
C VAL A 53 -8.53 1.45 8.31
N PHE A 54 -9.00 2.37 7.48
CA PHE A 54 -9.53 2.06 6.14
C PHE A 54 -8.46 2.02 5.06
N HIS A 55 -7.21 2.34 5.39
CA HIS A 55 -6.07 2.41 4.45
C HIS A 55 -6.36 3.35 3.26
N ILE A 56 -6.92 4.53 3.54
CA ILE A 56 -7.23 5.56 2.55
C ILE A 56 -6.72 6.93 3.00
N SER A 57 -6.57 7.87 2.06
CA SER A 57 -6.24 9.24 2.43
C SER A 57 -7.40 9.93 3.16
N ILE A 58 -7.08 10.93 3.98
CA ILE A 58 -8.12 11.79 4.61
C ILE A 58 -8.97 12.46 3.54
N ASP A 59 -8.35 12.88 2.44
CA ASP A 59 -9.06 13.50 1.31
C ASP A 59 -10.08 12.53 0.69
N THR A 60 -9.71 11.26 0.52
CA THR A 60 -10.64 10.19 0.07
C THR A 60 -11.78 10.00 1.05
N LEU A 61 -11.52 10.01 2.36
CA LEU A 61 -12.56 9.85 3.37
C LEU A 61 -13.50 11.06 3.43
N LEU A 62 -12.98 12.28 3.24
CA LEU A 62 -13.73 13.52 3.31
C LEU A 62 -14.33 13.97 1.96
N SER A 63 -13.81 13.42 0.84
CA SER A 63 -14.37 13.77 -0.46
C SER A 63 -15.83 13.31 -0.50
N HIS A 64 -16.75 14.27 -0.54
CA HIS A 64 -18.17 14.02 -0.82
C HIS A 64 -18.38 13.61 -2.29
N GLU A 65 -17.32 13.53 -3.05
CA GLU A 65 -17.36 12.89 -4.35
C GLU A 65 -17.80 11.46 -4.13
N HIS A 66 -18.94 11.15 -4.65
CA HIS A 66 -19.55 9.83 -4.69
C HIS A 66 -18.45 8.75 -4.66
N VAL A 67 -18.53 7.81 -3.70
CA VAL A 67 -18.24 6.43 -4.06
C VAL A 67 -19.34 6.06 -5.05
N GLN A 68 -19.23 6.62 -6.27
CA GLN A 68 -19.95 6.12 -7.42
C GLN A 68 -19.59 4.65 -7.44
N SER A 69 -20.55 3.80 -7.67
CA SER A 69 -20.32 2.38 -7.89
C SER A 69 -19.08 2.26 -8.75
N LEU A 70 -17.95 1.84 -8.15
CA LEU A 70 -16.72 1.70 -8.89
C LEU A 70 -16.99 0.69 -9.99
N TYR A 71 -16.80 1.10 -11.22
CA TYR A 71 -16.77 0.18 -12.33
C TYR A 71 -15.58 -0.74 -12.10
N LYS A 72 -15.80 -2.04 -12.14
CA LYS A 72 -14.77 -3.04 -11.84
C LYS A 72 -14.59 -3.96 -13.03
N SER A 73 -13.33 -4.31 -13.29
CA SER A 73 -12.95 -5.39 -14.17
C SER A 73 -12.09 -6.37 -13.39
N LYS A 74 -12.51 -7.62 -13.31
CA LYS A 74 -11.83 -8.68 -12.55
C LYS A 74 -11.31 -9.74 -13.50
N ILE A 75 -10.08 -10.18 -13.26
CA ILE A 75 -9.43 -11.30 -13.94
C ILE A 75 -8.97 -12.27 -12.86
N GLU A 76 -9.14 -13.56 -13.11
CA GLU A 76 -8.64 -14.65 -12.27
C GLU A 76 -7.76 -15.57 -13.10
N TYR A 77 -6.68 -16.06 -12.51
CA TYR A 77 -5.77 -16.99 -13.14
C TYR A 77 -5.37 -18.10 -12.17
N ASP A 78 -5.44 -19.35 -12.64
CA ASP A 78 -5.05 -20.52 -11.86
C ASP A 78 -3.53 -20.69 -11.91
N LEU A 79 -2.89 -20.71 -10.76
CA LEU A 79 -1.45 -20.93 -10.62
C LEU A 79 -1.22 -22.40 -10.22
N ALA A 80 -0.14 -23.01 -10.74
CA ALA A 80 0.17 -24.42 -10.49
C ALA A 80 1.44 -24.64 -9.65
N GLN A 81 2.26 -23.61 -9.48
CA GLN A 81 3.56 -23.70 -8.79
C GLN A 81 4.01 -22.33 -8.31
N PRO A 82 5.00 -22.25 -7.40
CA PRO A 82 5.63 -20.98 -7.03
C PRO A 82 6.24 -20.26 -8.24
N MET A 83 6.04 -18.93 -8.29
CA MET A 83 6.41 -18.07 -9.40
C MET A 83 7.20 -16.84 -8.93
N ASP A 84 8.09 -16.35 -9.79
CA ASP A 84 8.65 -15.02 -9.72
C ASP A 84 7.68 -14.06 -10.41
N PHE A 85 6.98 -13.25 -9.65
CA PHE A 85 6.04 -12.26 -10.20
C PHE A 85 6.77 -11.01 -10.62
N ASP A 86 6.56 -10.59 -11.87
CA ASP A 86 7.05 -9.35 -12.44
C ASP A 86 5.86 -8.48 -12.85
N ILE A 87 5.65 -7.40 -12.10
CA ILE A 87 4.48 -6.54 -12.22
C ILE A 87 4.89 -5.20 -12.84
N ASN A 88 4.56 -5.01 -14.12
CA ASN A 88 4.87 -3.81 -14.89
C ASN A 88 3.61 -3.01 -15.17
N LEU A 89 3.36 -2.01 -14.32
CA LEU A 89 2.22 -1.14 -14.45
C LEU A 89 2.67 0.27 -14.79
N SER A 90 1.95 0.90 -15.67
CA SER A 90 2.18 2.31 -15.98
C SER A 90 1.71 3.23 -14.84
N THR A 91 1.51 4.52 -15.11
CA THR A 91 0.88 5.43 -14.15
C THR A 91 -0.54 4.96 -13.83
N LEU A 92 -0.86 4.89 -12.54
CA LEU A 92 -2.17 4.52 -11.98
C LEU A 92 -2.53 5.39 -10.79
N GLY A 93 -3.74 5.26 -10.28
CA GLY A 93 -4.17 5.74 -8.98
C GLY A 93 -3.55 4.92 -7.85
N ASP A 94 -4.37 4.31 -7.04
CA ASP A 94 -3.89 3.47 -5.95
C ASP A 94 -3.56 2.07 -6.45
N VAL A 95 -2.41 1.53 -6.02
CA VAL A 95 -1.94 0.18 -6.31
C VAL A 95 -1.86 -0.61 -5.01
N LEU A 96 -2.66 -1.66 -4.91
CA LEU A 96 -2.66 -2.57 -3.76
C LEU A 96 -2.21 -3.96 -4.21
N ILE A 97 -1.19 -4.49 -3.55
CA ILE A 97 -0.70 -5.85 -3.73
C ILE A 97 -0.80 -6.56 -2.39
N GLU A 98 -1.56 -7.64 -2.34
CA GLU A 98 -1.85 -8.33 -1.10
C GLU A 98 -1.65 -9.84 -1.26
N GLY A 99 -0.85 -10.44 -0.37
CA GLY A 99 -0.79 -11.87 -0.21
C GLY A 99 -2.03 -12.39 0.52
N TYR A 100 -2.62 -13.48 0.05
CA TYR A 100 -3.83 -14.02 0.65
C TYR A 100 -3.85 -15.55 0.67
N GLU A 101 -4.68 -16.12 1.55
CA GLU A 101 -4.92 -17.57 1.60
C GLU A 101 -5.89 -17.99 0.49
N GLY A 102 -5.38 -18.27 -0.69
CA GLY A 102 -6.18 -18.71 -1.84
C GLY A 102 -5.32 -19.43 -2.85
N GLU A 103 -5.93 -19.81 -3.97
CA GLU A 103 -5.27 -20.61 -5.02
C GLU A 103 -5.07 -19.84 -6.33
N LYS A 104 -5.79 -18.72 -6.52
CA LYS A 104 -5.81 -17.98 -7.78
C LYS A 104 -5.16 -16.62 -7.65
N LEU A 105 -4.39 -16.23 -8.65
CA LEU A 105 -4.09 -14.83 -8.86
C LEU A 105 -5.39 -14.08 -9.22
N ILE A 106 -5.69 -13.01 -8.50
CA ILE A 106 -6.87 -12.18 -8.75
C ILE A 106 -6.43 -10.74 -9.00
N ILE A 107 -6.80 -10.18 -10.14
CA ILE A 107 -6.51 -8.79 -10.49
C ILE A 107 -7.83 -8.06 -10.69
N THR A 108 -8.01 -6.96 -9.98
CA THR A 108 -9.19 -6.11 -10.09
C THR A 108 -8.80 -4.69 -10.43
N LEU A 109 -9.18 -4.21 -11.60
CA LEU A 109 -9.17 -2.79 -11.93
C LEU A 109 -10.48 -2.14 -11.45
N SER A 110 -10.40 -0.94 -10.95
CA SER A 110 -11.57 -0.16 -10.52
C SER A 110 -11.42 1.32 -10.87
N SER A 111 -12.54 1.97 -11.22
CA SER A 111 -12.58 3.40 -11.52
C SER A 111 -13.97 3.95 -11.25
N SER A 112 -14.05 5.20 -10.81
CA SER A 112 -15.30 5.94 -10.71
C SER A 112 -15.72 6.57 -12.06
N ILE A 113 -14.80 6.67 -13.01
CA ILE A 113 -14.97 7.39 -14.28
C ILE A 113 -15.14 6.43 -15.44
N TYR A 114 -14.29 5.41 -15.55
CA TYR A 114 -14.27 4.48 -16.68
C TYR A 114 -15.29 3.35 -16.50
N LYS A 115 -16.40 3.42 -17.25
CA LYS A 115 -17.47 2.41 -17.22
C LYS A 115 -17.06 1.06 -17.79
N ASP A 116 -16.27 1.08 -18.85
CA ASP A 116 -15.77 -0.11 -19.55
C ASP A 116 -14.25 -0.14 -19.48
N LEU A 117 -13.74 -0.59 -18.32
CA LEU A 117 -12.31 -0.64 -18.08
C LEU A 117 -11.55 -1.53 -19.06
N GLN A 118 -12.15 -2.65 -19.48
CA GLN A 118 -11.48 -3.60 -20.40
C GLN A 118 -11.26 -3.03 -21.80
N LYS A 119 -12.02 -2.02 -22.18
CA LYS A 119 -11.87 -1.35 -23.48
C LYS A 119 -10.58 -0.53 -23.54
N ASP A 120 -10.27 0.18 -22.44
CA ASP A 120 -9.20 1.19 -22.41
C ASP A 120 -7.95 0.70 -21.67
N PHE A 121 -8.11 -0.29 -20.79
CA PHE A 121 -7.07 -0.87 -19.94
C PHE A 121 -7.07 -2.39 -20.09
N LYS A 122 -6.00 -2.94 -20.60
CA LYS A 122 -5.86 -4.38 -20.82
C LYS A 122 -4.75 -4.96 -19.94
N ILE A 123 -5.11 -5.85 -19.02
CA ILE A 123 -4.13 -6.67 -18.31
C ILE A 123 -3.65 -7.77 -19.27
N LYS A 124 -2.35 -7.87 -19.43
CA LYS A 124 -1.68 -8.99 -20.08
C LYS A 124 -1.01 -9.84 -19.03
N LEU A 125 -1.20 -11.14 -19.16
CA LEU A 125 -0.61 -12.16 -18.31
C LEU A 125 0.23 -13.06 -19.22
N ASP A 126 1.50 -13.26 -18.86
CA ASP A 126 2.41 -14.16 -19.55
C ASP A 126 3.11 -15.07 -18.53
N GLU A 127 2.88 -16.38 -18.64
CA GLU A 127 3.52 -17.38 -17.82
C GLU A 127 4.66 -18.05 -18.60
N ASN A 128 5.89 -17.90 -18.11
CA ASN A 128 7.05 -18.49 -18.72
C ASN A 128 7.92 -19.22 -17.66
N LYS A 129 7.77 -20.54 -17.58
CA LYS A 129 8.42 -21.41 -16.59
C LYS A 129 8.09 -21.00 -15.14
N ALA A 130 9.07 -20.37 -14.44
CA ALA A 130 8.92 -19.91 -13.07
C ALA A 130 8.62 -18.41 -12.97
N ARG A 131 8.56 -17.68 -14.09
CA ARG A 131 8.28 -16.24 -14.14
C ARG A 131 6.83 -16.01 -14.60
N PHE A 132 6.18 -15.05 -13.96
CA PHE A 132 4.83 -14.63 -14.28
C PHE A 132 4.78 -13.11 -14.45
N ASP A 133 4.63 -12.67 -15.69
CA ASP A 133 4.59 -11.26 -16.04
C ASP A 133 3.14 -10.72 -16.01
N ILE A 134 2.95 -9.60 -15.34
CA ILE A 134 1.68 -8.87 -15.26
C ILE A 134 1.89 -7.47 -15.82
N ASP A 135 1.41 -7.22 -17.02
CA ASP A 135 1.54 -5.95 -17.70
C ASP A 135 0.20 -5.24 -17.82
N LEU A 136 0.20 -3.91 -17.75
CA LEU A 136 -0.95 -3.08 -18.03
C LEU A 136 -0.74 -2.29 -19.33
N GLU A 137 -1.48 -2.64 -20.36
CA GLU A 137 -1.57 -1.84 -21.59
C GLU A 137 -2.73 -0.86 -21.53
N THR A 138 -2.48 0.37 -21.90
CA THR A 138 -3.50 1.40 -22.02
C THR A 138 -3.60 1.93 -23.42
N LYS A 139 -4.79 2.34 -23.85
CA LYS A 139 -4.98 2.97 -25.16
C LYS A 139 -4.24 4.29 -25.24
N GLU A 140 -3.70 4.62 -26.42
CA GLU A 140 -2.87 5.82 -26.65
C GLU A 140 -3.58 7.14 -26.31
N TYR A 141 -4.90 7.18 -26.43
CA TYR A 141 -5.68 8.38 -26.12
C TYR A 141 -5.92 8.60 -24.61
N VAL A 142 -5.59 7.63 -23.77
CA VAL A 142 -5.70 7.76 -22.30
C VAL A 142 -4.44 8.43 -21.78
N THR A 143 -4.56 9.66 -21.33
CA THR A 143 -3.43 10.44 -20.81
C THR A 143 -2.94 9.90 -19.46
N LYS A 144 -1.71 10.28 -19.06
CA LYS A 144 -1.16 9.89 -17.76
C LYS A 144 -2.03 10.36 -16.57
N ASP A 145 -2.58 11.57 -16.63
CA ASP A 145 -3.44 12.09 -15.58
C ASP A 145 -4.73 11.28 -15.48
N GLN A 146 -5.32 10.94 -16.59
CA GLN A 146 -6.53 10.11 -16.65
C GLN A 146 -6.30 8.68 -16.12
N ARG A 147 -5.09 8.13 -16.24
CA ARG A 147 -4.76 6.82 -15.67
C ARG A 147 -4.78 6.80 -14.15
N ARG A 148 -4.58 7.95 -13.49
CA ARG A 148 -4.67 8.12 -12.03
C ARG A 148 -6.09 7.93 -11.48
N ASP A 149 -7.11 7.93 -12.35
CA ASP A 149 -8.49 7.61 -11.98
C ASP A 149 -8.76 6.09 -11.95
N VAL A 150 -7.76 5.27 -12.24
CA VAL A 150 -7.88 3.81 -12.24
C VAL A 150 -6.99 3.24 -11.15
N ASN A 151 -7.59 2.48 -10.25
CA ASN A 151 -6.93 1.76 -9.16
C ASN A 151 -6.81 0.28 -9.52
N ILE A 152 -5.81 -0.38 -8.98
CA ILE A 152 -5.61 -1.83 -9.14
C ILE A 152 -5.43 -2.51 -7.79
N LEU A 153 -6.09 -3.65 -7.64
CA LEU A 153 -5.87 -4.61 -6.56
C LEU A 153 -5.36 -5.91 -7.16
N ILE A 154 -4.22 -6.39 -6.70
CA ILE A 154 -3.62 -7.67 -7.07
C ILE A 154 -3.56 -8.54 -5.82
N LEU A 155 -4.33 -9.62 -5.80
CA LEU A 155 -4.29 -10.64 -4.76
C LEU A 155 -3.41 -11.80 -5.24
N LEU A 156 -2.30 -12.02 -4.54
CA LEU A 156 -1.34 -13.07 -4.82
C LEU A 156 -1.53 -14.21 -3.81
N PRO A 157 -1.76 -15.46 -4.25
CA PRO A 157 -1.78 -16.58 -3.33
C PRO A 157 -0.40 -16.75 -2.65
N MET A 158 -0.33 -16.61 -1.32
CA MET A 158 0.93 -16.60 -0.57
C MET A 158 1.79 -17.83 -0.85
N GLN A 159 1.18 -19.00 -1.03
CA GLN A 159 1.89 -20.26 -1.32
C GLN A 159 2.63 -20.29 -2.67
N TYR A 160 2.32 -19.38 -3.58
CA TYR A 160 2.91 -19.31 -4.92
C TYR A 160 3.87 -18.13 -5.11
N ILE A 161 4.07 -17.29 -4.09
CA ILE A 161 5.01 -16.17 -4.17
C ILE A 161 6.43 -16.68 -3.88
N HIS A 162 7.32 -16.67 -4.89
CA HIS A 162 8.74 -16.92 -4.69
C HIS A 162 9.50 -15.59 -4.67
N LYS A 163 9.33 -14.74 -5.68
CA LYS A 163 9.84 -13.38 -5.74
C LYS A 163 8.76 -12.41 -6.23
N LEU A 164 8.92 -11.14 -5.87
CA LEU A 164 8.04 -10.07 -6.31
C LEU A 164 8.86 -8.89 -6.81
N GLU A 165 8.72 -8.56 -8.09
CA GLU A 165 9.30 -7.38 -8.72
C GLU A 165 8.18 -6.48 -9.22
N CYS A 166 8.24 -5.18 -8.88
CA CYS A 166 7.22 -4.21 -9.26
C CYS A 166 7.85 -2.97 -9.86
N ASN A 167 7.44 -2.62 -11.06
CA ASN A 167 7.77 -1.37 -11.73
C ASN A 167 6.49 -0.58 -12.00
N VAL A 168 6.25 0.46 -11.20
CA VAL A 168 4.98 1.19 -11.25
C VAL A 168 5.12 2.67 -10.83
N LEU A 169 4.26 3.53 -11.40
CA LEU A 169 4.17 4.96 -11.10
C LEU A 169 2.81 5.30 -10.48
N PRO A 170 2.52 4.86 -9.25
CA PRO A 170 1.20 5.04 -8.65
C PRO A 170 1.06 6.39 -7.94
N THR A 171 -0.18 6.77 -7.60
CA THR A 171 -0.44 7.87 -6.67
C THR A 171 -0.08 7.45 -5.25
N SER A 172 -0.52 6.27 -4.83
CA SER A 172 -0.12 5.59 -3.60
C SER A 172 0.05 4.10 -3.84
N MET A 173 0.85 3.43 -3.00
CA MET A 173 1.05 1.99 -3.08
C MET A 173 0.97 1.35 -1.70
N SER A 174 0.34 0.20 -1.62
CA SER A 174 0.34 -0.66 -0.45
C SER A 174 0.72 -2.08 -0.83
N VAL A 175 1.66 -2.67 -0.09
CA VAL A 175 2.05 -4.07 -0.20
C VAL A 175 1.83 -4.73 1.15
N SER A 176 1.07 -5.83 1.19
CA SER A 176 0.71 -6.45 2.46
C SER A 176 0.70 -7.98 2.41
N HIS A 177 0.97 -8.60 3.58
CA HIS A 177 0.89 -10.05 3.79
C HIS A 177 1.76 -10.84 2.79
N ILE A 178 2.99 -10.38 2.53
CA ILE A 178 3.91 -11.03 1.61
C ILE A 178 5.07 -11.68 2.39
N GLN A 179 5.29 -12.95 2.09
CA GLN A 179 6.51 -13.64 2.46
C GLN A 179 7.25 -14.03 1.19
N SER A 180 8.48 -13.51 1.01
CA SER A 180 9.26 -13.70 -0.20
C SER A 180 10.75 -13.55 0.08
N ASP A 181 11.59 -14.26 -0.68
CA ASP A 181 13.03 -14.12 -0.58
C ASP A 181 13.53 -12.75 -1.07
N SER A 182 12.84 -12.18 -2.06
CA SER A 182 13.15 -10.86 -2.64
C SER A 182 11.89 -10.14 -3.07
N ILE A 183 11.77 -8.87 -2.66
CA ILE A 183 10.74 -7.94 -3.07
C ILE A 183 11.44 -6.69 -3.59
N GLU A 184 11.35 -6.45 -4.89
CA GLU A 184 12.01 -5.32 -5.56
C GLU A 184 10.93 -4.33 -6.05
N LEU A 185 11.02 -3.08 -5.57
CA LEU A 185 10.06 -2.02 -5.85
C LEU A 185 10.75 -0.85 -6.56
N ASP A 186 10.72 -0.80 -7.89
CA ASP A 186 11.07 0.40 -8.69
C ASP A 186 9.81 1.27 -8.84
N ILE A 187 9.66 2.20 -7.91
CA ILE A 187 8.42 2.96 -7.78
C ILE A 187 8.66 4.46 -7.71
N LYS A 188 7.68 5.23 -8.21
CA LYS A 188 7.66 6.69 -8.08
C LYS A 188 6.33 7.12 -7.48
N THR A 189 6.24 6.99 -6.16
CA THR A 189 5.09 7.42 -5.37
C THR A 189 5.56 8.22 -4.17
N SER A 190 4.75 9.14 -3.70
CA SER A 190 5.02 9.84 -2.44
C SER A 190 4.57 9.07 -1.20
N LEU A 191 3.75 8.03 -1.36
CA LEU A 191 3.16 7.25 -0.25
C LEU A 191 3.32 5.75 -0.53
N LEU A 192 3.99 5.06 0.40
CA LEU A 192 4.16 3.61 0.38
C LEU A 192 3.85 3.03 1.77
N ASP A 193 2.94 2.07 1.82
CA ASP A 193 2.64 1.31 3.03
C ASP A 193 3.08 -0.15 2.86
N LEU A 194 3.85 -0.66 3.81
CA LEU A 194 4.30 -2.05 3.89
C LEU A 194 3.77 -2.68 5.18
N LEU A 195 2.93 -3.69 5.07
CA LEU A 195 2.25 -4.32 6.20
C LEU A 195 2.45 -5.82 6.20
N ASP A 196 2.96 -6.37 7.30
CA ASP A 196 3.16 -7.82 7.49
C ASP A 196 3.97 -8.43 6.32
N ILE A 197 5.21 -7.93 6.19
CA ILE A 197 6.14 -8.35 5.15
C ILE A 197 7.31 -9.11 5.77
N HIS A 198 7.61 -10.28 5.21
CA HIS A 198 8.76 -11.07 5.61
C HIS A 198 9.70 -11.28 4.41
N GLY A 199 10.95 -10.83 4.55
CA GLY A 199 11.98 -11.02 3.54
C GLY A 199 12.90 -9.83 3.30
N HIS A 200 13.56 -9.84 2.16
CA HIS A 200 14.41 -8.74 1.73
C HIS A 200 13.62 -7.82 0.79
N ILE A 201 13.49 -6.58 1.18
CA ILE A 201 12.79 -5.54 0.41
C ILE A 201 13.82 -4.56 -0.11
N GLU A 202 13.84 -4.35 -1.41
CA GLU A 202 14.63 -3.32 -2.08
C GLU A 202 13.69 -2.28 -2.71
N ILE A 203 13.92 -1.01 -2.40
CA ILE A 203 13.11 0.10 -2.90
C ILE A 203 14.02 1.05 -3.66
N ASP A 204 13.79 1.18 -4.95
CA ASP A 204 14.44 2.16 -5.81
C ASP A 204 13.57 3.41 -5.97
N CYS A 205 14.05 4.55 -5.47
CA CYS A 205 13.32 5.80 -5.57
C CYS A 205 14.22 7.01 -5.90
N ASN A 206 13.65 7.96 -6.62
CA ASN A 206 14.31 9.24 -6.93
C ASN A 206 13.39 10.44 -6.66
N ILE A 207 12.44 10.27 -5.76
CA ILE A 207 11.54 11.29 -5.23
C ILE A 207 11.42 11.14 -3.72
N ASP A 208 11.03 12.21 -3.04
CA ASP A 208 10.75 12.17 -1.62
C ASP A 208 9.52 11.30 -1.33
N MET A 209 9.65 10.39 -0.36
CA MET A 209 8.61 9.43 0.00
C MET A 209 8.28 9.48 1.49
N VAL A 210 7.05 9.17 1.82
CA VAL A 210 6.63 8.75 3.15
C VAL A 210 6.34 7.26 3.09
N ILE A 211 7.16 6.48 3.79
CA ILE A 211 7.05 5.03 3.88
C ILE A 211 6.52 4.69 5.28
N THR A 212 5.44 3.94 5.36
CA THR A 212 4.93 3.43 6.63
C THR A 212 5.14 1.93 6.68
N ILE A 213 5.76 1.42 7.74
CA ILE A 213 5.95 -0.02 7.94
C ILE A 213 5.31 -0.50 9.23
N ASP A 214 4.60 -1.62 9.14
CA ASP A 214 4.01 -2.35 10.25
C ASP A 214 4.26 -3.85 10.08
N ALA A 215 4.78 -4.51 11.14
CA ALA A 215 5.11 -5.93 11.10
C ALA A 215 6.01 -6.35 9.91
N VAL A 216 7.03 -5.54 9.61
CA VAL A 216 8.03 -5.86 8.59
C VAL A 216 9.22 -6.54 9.24
N HIS A 217 9.58 -7.71 8.73
CA HIS A 217 10.67 -8.55 9.24
C HIS A 217 11.68 -8.86 8.13
N GLY A 218 12.96 -8.56 8.40
CA GLY A 218 14.05 -8.81 7.47
C GLY A 218 14.84 -7.55 7.13
N LYS A 219 15.22 -7.41 5.87
CA LYS A 219 16.07 -6.31 5.41
C LYS A 219 15.27 -5.36 4.50
N LEU A 220 15.38 -4.06 4.78
CA LEU A 220 14.84 -2.99 3.94
C LEU A 220 15.99 -2.16 3.38
N ASP A 221 16.26 -2.28 2.10
CA ASP A 221 17.23 -1.49 1.36
C ASP A 221 16.52 -0.35 0.63
N LEU A 222 16.86 0.88 0.95
CA LEU A 222 16.36 2.06 0.29
C LEU A 222 17.46 2.67 -0.58
N ASN A 223 17.35 2.51 -1.88
CA ASN A 223 18.23 3.09 -2.88
C ASN A 223 17.67 4.45 -3.33
N SER A 224 18.34 5.54 -2.99
CA SER A 224 17.79 6.86 -3.27
C SER A 224 18.81 7.86 -3.77
N VAL A 225 18.39 8.76 -4.66
CA VAL A 225 19.24 9.81 -5.22
C VAL A 225 18.59 11.17 -5.05
N ARG A 226 19.22 12.03 -4.22
CA ARG A 226 18.78 13.39 -3.92
C ARG A 226 17.36 13.47 -3.34
N CYS A 227 17.03 12.53 -2.47
CA CYS A 227 15.71 12.44 -1.84
C CYS A 227 15.81 12.71 -0.34
N SER A 228 14.74 13.27 0.22
CA SER A 228 14.52 13.39 1.65
C SER A 228 13.23 12.64 2.00
N SER A 229 13.37 11.39 2.45
CA SER A 229 12.23 10.51 2.73
C SER A 229 12.00 10.37 4.23
N GLN A 230 10.75 10.02 4.59
CA GLN A 230 10.36 9.69 5.96
C GLN A 230 9.98 8.21 6.04
N LEU A 231 10.47 7.53 7.08
CA LEU A 231 10.08 6.17 7.39
C LEU A 231 9.39 6.15 8.75
N ASN A 232 8.12 5.85 8.75
CA ASN A 232 7.30 5.70 9.94
C ASN A 232 7.22 4.22 10.31
N ILE A 233 7.73 3.88 11.50
CA ILE A 233 7.78 2.49 12.00
C ILE A 233 6.82 2.38 13.17
N THR A 234 6.00 1.31 13.19
CA THR A 234 5.23 0.98 14.38
C THR A 234 6.14 0.38 15.45
N SER A 235 5.82 0.61 16.70
CA SER A 235 6.66 0.20 17.84
C SER A 235 6.87 -1.32 17.99
N SER A 236 6.15 -2.14 17.24
CA SER A 236 6.34 -3.59 17.24
C SER A 236 7.58 -4.07 16.48
N CYS A 237 8.16 -3.23 15.62
CA CYS A 237 9.32 -3.56 14.81
C CYS A 237 10.51 -2.70 15.21
N LEU A 238 11.57 -3.33 15.71
CA LEU A 238 12.84 -2.67 15.99
C LEU A 238 13.83 -3.00 14.88
N PHE A 239 14.58 -2.01 14.44
CA PHE A 239 15.57 -2.14 13.37
C PHE A 239 16.94 -1.64 13.83
N ASN A 240 17.98 -2.28 13.28
CA ASN A 240 19.30 -1.66 13.18
C ASN A 240 19.38 -0.90 11.85
N THR A 241 20.38 -0.04 11.69
CA THR A 241 20.47 0.79 10.49
C THR A 241 21.89 0.89 9.97
N ILE A 242 22.02 0.91 8.65
CA ILE A 242 23.28 1.10 7.94
C ILE A 242 23.12 2.23 6.93
N THR A 243 24.13 3.08 6.84
CA THR A 243 24.20 4.13 5.81
C THR A 243 25.36 3.85 4.88
N LYS A 244 25.09 3.81 3.58
CA LYS A 244 26.08 3.68 2.51
C LYS A 244 25.92 4.79 1.47
N GLY A 245 26.97 5.04 0.69
CA GLY A 245 26.92 6.03 -0.39
C GLY A 245 27.57 7.37 -0.05
N ILE A 246 27.24 8.43 -0.80
CA ILE A 246 27.91 9.72 -0.74
C ILE A 246 26.96 10.78 -0.19
N LYS A 247 27.32 11.42 0.94
CA LYS A 247 26.49 12.47 1.59
C LYS A 247 25.07 11.97 1.90
N THR A 248 24.96 10.73 2.33
CA THR A 248 23.73 10.13 2.84
C THR A 248 23.72 10.13 4.35
N LYS A 249 22.57 10.31 4.95
CA LYS A 249 22.41 10.22 6.40
C LYS A 249 21.04 9.66 6.77
N ILE A 250 21.01 8.95 7.90
CA ILE A 250 19.78 8.56 8.57
C ILE A 250 19.66 9.38 9.84
N ILE A 251 18.52 9.98 10.08
CA ILE A 251 18.17 10.74 11.29
C ILE A 251 17.09 9.95 12.03
N TYR A 252 17.23 9.81 13.33
CA TYR A 252 16.28 9.06 14.15
C TYR A 252 15.54 9.97 15.10
N GLU A 253 14.24 9.72 15.20
CA GLU A 253 13.40 10.20 16.29
C GLU A 253 12.90 8.98 17.04
N GLY A 254 13.59 8.56 18.13
CA GLY A 254 13.25 7.39 18.94
C GLY A 254 14.41 6.46 19.24
N ASN A 255 14.11 5.25 19.72
CA ASN A 255 15.09 4.26 20.10
C ASN A 255 15.40 3.28 18.97
N LEU A 256 16.68 3.06 18.74
CA LEU A 256 17.19 2.00 17.87
C LEU A 256 17.51 0.75 18.68
N ASP A 257 17.34 -0.41 18.07
CA ASP A 257 17.93 -1.64 18.58
C ASP A 257 19.07 -2.11 17.66
N GLU A 258 20.31 -1.77 18.05
CA GLU A 258 21.52 -2.17 17.34
C GLU A 258 21.70 -3.69 17.23
N LYS A 259 20.93 -4.48 17.98
CA LYS A 259 20.98 -5.94 18.00
C LYS A 259 19.83 -6.59 17.23
N SER A 260 18.94 -5.80 16.66
CA SER A 260 17.83 -6.34 15.89
C SER A 260 18.33 -7.09 14.65
N ASP A 261 17.72 -8.23 14.36
CA ASP A 261 17.92 -8.96 13.10
C ASP A 261 17.29 -8.23 11.91
N ASN A 262 16.34 -7.31 12.18
CA ASN A 262 15.77 -6.45 11.16
C ASN A 262 16.70 -5.28 10.85
N GLN A 263 16.88 -4.97 9.58
CA GLN A 263 17.83 -3.96 9.13
C GLN A 263 17.23 -2.99 8.15
N ILE A 264 17.53 -1.69 8.32
CA ILE A 264 17.29 -0.66 7.33
C ILE A 264 18.63 -0.20 6.80
N GLU A 265 18.83 -0.28 5.49
CA GLU A 265 20.01 0.20 4.80
C GLU A 265 19.62 1.34 3.85
N LEU A 266 20.22 2.52 4.06
CA LEU A 266 20.08 3.63 3.13
C LEU A 266 21.30 3.68 2.22
N ASN A 267 21.11 3.36 0.95
CA ASN A 267 22.09 3.51 -0.11
C ASN A 267 21.76 4.73 -0.94
N GLY A 268 22.70 5.65 -1.14
CA GLY A 268 22.31 6.77 -1.96
C GLY A 268 23.39 7.82 -2.22
N ILE A 269 22.95 8.86 -2.93
CA ILE A 269 23.75 10.04 -3.22
C ILE A 269 22.98 11.27 -2.78
N MET A 270 23.51 12.02 -1.80
CA MET A 270 22.88 13.25 -1.26
C MET A 270 21.45 13.01 -0.77
N SER A 271 21.23 11.91 -0.04
CA SER A 271 19.91 11.51 0.41
C SER A 271 19.82 11.50 1.93
N GLU A 272 18.61 11.71 2.42
CA GLU A 272 18.30 11.74 3.85
C GLU A 272 17.09 10.85 4.12
N LEU A 273 17.14 10.08 5.19
CA LEU A 273 16.02 9.29 5.70
C LEU A 273 15.76 9.69 7.15
N VAL A 274 14.57 10.20 7.42
CA VAL A 274 14.10 10.48 8.78
C VAL A 274 13.27 9.28 9.25
N VAL A 275 13.75 8.60 10.29
CA VAL A 275 13.07 7.43 10.86
C VAL A 275 12.29 7.86 12.11
N ASN A 276 10.99 7.70 12.07
CA ASN A 276 10.06 8.02 13.15
C ASN A 276 9.46 6.73 13.72
N TYR A 277 9.56 6.52 15.03
CA TYR A 277 8.82 5.46 15.71
C TYR A 277 7.47 5.98 16.14
N LEU A 278 6.41 5.40 15.59
CA LEU A 278 5.04 5.73 15.97
C LEU A 278 4.68 4.99 17.24
N ASP A 279 4.61 5.70 18.38
CA ASP A 279 4.17 5.10 19.65
C ASP A 279 2.77 4.49 19.52
N LEU A 280 2.64 3.22 19.91
CA LEU A 280 1.35 2.53 20.05
C LEU A 280 0.38 3.21 21.06
N ILE A 281 0.87 4.15 21.87
CA ILE A 281 0.09 4.86 22.88
C ILE A 281 -1.07 5.67 22.27
N LEU A 282 -1.06 5.94 20.98
CA LEU A 282 -2.19 6.56 20.25
C LEU A 282 -3.19 5.53 19.68
N ARG A 283 -3.05 4.25 20.02
CA ARG A 283 -3.98 3.17 19.64
C ARG A 283 -4.94 2.73 20.76
N ILE A 284 -4.99 3.49 21.91
CA ILE A 284 -5.96 3.26 22.99
C ILE A 284 -7.14 4.22 22.85
#